data_d54840f45c451e19bfc2f9a05c792e18
#
_entry.id   d54840f45c451e19bfc2f9a05c792e18
#
_cell.length_a   1.000
_cell.length_b   1.000
_cell.length_c   1.000
_cell.angle_alpha   90.00
_cell.angle_beta   90.00
_cell.angle_gamma   90.00
#
_symmetry.space_group_name_H-M   'P 1'
#
loop_
_entity.id
_entity.type
_entity.pdbx_description
1 polymer ?
#
loop_
_entity_poly.entity_id
_entity_poly.type
_entity_poly.pdbx_seq_one_letter_code
_entity_poly.pdbx_strand_id
1 'polypeptide(L)'
;MDHGKINAELDVLREFIDFVNRQVGVYCDCLSGFQGNKVRVERQMPRLQRPTSRKIEDGQPVITYVSVEDPGRPDVLHHRIIRADEFINVNAEAGYNEQQICWTIVVFIFATWDEETRPHIARIRGVEPNSITIDEMGDLRTLRKAIIHNGGVVTASEHAKLKVMTDLAQPNKPLTFNHDQMHSLFVHVKRAIGRLILEHTGHLPGAPDADSIVGVAISNHR
;
A
#
# COMPACT_ATOMS: atom_id res chain seq x y z
N MET A 1 17.06 -2.64 -29.82
CA MET A 1 17.82 -2.52 -28.55
C MET A 1 18.75 -3.71 -28.45
N ASP A 2 19.95 -3.53 -27.92
CA ASP A 2 20.89 -4.65 -27.70
C ASP A 2 20.30 -5.65 -26.67
N HIS A 3 20.52 -6.96 -26.89
CA HIS A 3 20.02 -8.01 -25.99
C HIS A 3 20.43 -7.81 -24.53
N GLY A 4 21.63 -7.29 -24.29
CA GLY A 4 22.08 -6.96 -22.93
C GLY A 4 21.24 -5.88 -22.24
N LYS A 5 20.84 -4.86 -22.98
CA LYS A 5 19.96 -3.80 -22.46
C LYS A 5 18.53 -4.29 -22.21
N ILE A 6 18.02 -5.16 -23.07
CA ILE A 6 16.69 -5.76 -22.87
C ILE A 6 16.68 -6.57 -21.58
N ASN A 7 17.65 -7.46 -21.38
CA ASN A 7 17.72 -8.26 -20.17
C ASN A 7 17.85 -7.39 -18.90
N ALA A 8 18.71 -6.37 -18.93
CA ALA A 8 18.86 -5.43 -17.81
C ALA A 8 17.55 -4.70 -17.47
N GLU A 9 16.78 -4.28 -18.47
CA GLU A 9 15.49 -3.65 -18.26
C GLU A 9 14.44 -4.64 -17.69
N LEU A 10 14.40 -5.86 -18.22
CA LEU A 10 13.52 -6.92 -17.71
C LEU A 10 13.81 -7.25 -16.24
N ASP A 11 15.08 -7.25 -15.85
CA ASP A 11 15.46 -7.51 -14.46
C ASP A 11 14.96 -6.38 -13.54
N VAL A 12 15.11 -5.11 -13.93
CA VAL A 12 14.57 -3.96 -13.19
C VAL A 12 13.04 -4.03 -13.06
N LEU A 13 12.34 -4.40 -14.13
CA LEU A 13 10.88 -4.53 -14.11
C LEU A 13 10.42 -5.69 -13.20
N ARG A 14 11.14 -6.83 -13.20
CA ARG A 14 10.87 -7.94 -12.28
C ARG A 14 11.11 -7.55 -10.83
N GLU A 15 12.21 -6.88 -10.52
CA GLU A 15 12.48 -6.37 -9.17
C GLU A 15 11.36 -5.47 -8.66
N PHE A 16 10.80 -4.61 -9.52
CA PHE A 16 9.67 -3.78 -9.16
C PHE A 16 8.38 -4.58 -8.92
N ILE A 17 8.08 -5.60 -9.74
CA ILE A 17 6.94 -6.52 -9.50
C ILE A 17 7.13 -7.24 -8.16
N ASP A 18 8.32 -7.73 -7.87
CA ASP A 18 8.62 -8.41 -6.60
C ASP A 18 8.48 -7.47 -5.41
N PHE A 19 8.88 -6.20 -5.58
CA PHE A 19 8.62 -5.17 -4.57
C PHE A 19 7.11 -4.98 -4.35
N VAL A 20 6.30 -4.84 -5.41
CA VAL A 20 4.84 -4.72 -5.29
C VAL A 20 4.23 -5.95 -4.62
N ASN A 21 4.70 -7.16 -4.96
CA ASN A 21 4.25 -8.41 -4.31
C ASN A 21 4.56 -8.42 -2.80
N ARG A 22 5.73 -7.91 -2.39
CA ARG A 22 6.03 -7.73 -0.95
C ARG A 22 5.07 -6.74 -0.29
N GLN A 23 4.65 -5.66 -0.98
CA GLN A 23 3.64 -4.74 -0.44
C GLN A 23 2.27 -5.40 -0.28
N VAL A 24 1.89 -6.31 -1.19
CA VAL A 24 0.68 -7.15 -1.02
C VAL A 24 0.78 -8.00 0.24
N GLY A 25 1.93 -8.63 0.48
CA GLY A 25 2.18 -9.40 1.71
C GLY A 25 2.03 -8.54 2.97
N VAL A 26 2.69 -7.39 3.01
CA VAL A 26 2.57 -6.43 4.13
C VAL A 26 1.12 -6.02 4.36
N TYR A 27 0.37 -5.72 3.30
CA TYR A 27 -1.04 -5.38 3.39
C TYR A 27 -1.86 -6.49 4.06
N CYS A 28 -1.75 -7.73 3.55
CA CYS A 28 -2.48 -8.89 4.09
C CYS A 28 -2.12 -9.18 5.55
N ASP A 29 -0.84 -9.13 5.91
CA ASP A 29 -0.37 -9.37 7.27
C ASP A 29 -0.86 -8.29 8.24
N CYS A 30 -0.84 -7.01 7.81
CA CYS A 30 -1.39 -5.91 8.60
C CYS A 30 -2.88 -6.07 8.86
N LEU A 31 -3.69 -6.40 7.83
CA LEU A 31 -5.12 -6.62 7.99
C LEU A 31 -5.41 -7.76 8.98
N SER A 32 -4.70 -8.88 8.84
CA SER A 32 -4.79 -10.01 9.76
C SER A 32 -4.43 -9.60 11.19
N GLY A 33 -3.37 -8.81 11.36
CA GLY A 33 -2.94 -8.27 12.64
C GLY A 33 -4.00 -7.33 13.27
N PHE A 34 -4.58 -6.42 12.50
CA PHE A 34 -5.63 -5.53 12.97
C PHE A 34 -6.87 -6.29 13.40
N GLN A 35 -7.33 -7.23 12.60
CA GLN A 35 -8.47 -8.09 12.94
C GLN A 35 -8.19 -8.91 14.20
N GLY A 36 -7.00 -9.50 14.32
CA GLY A 36 -6.56 -10.21 15.51
C GLY A 36 -6.56 -9.34 16.76
N ASN A 37 -6.10 -8.10 16.66
CA ASN A 37 -6.12 -7.11 17.73
C ASN A 37 -7.54 -6.78 18.16
N LYS A 38 -8.43 -6.50 17.21
CA LYS A 38 -9.85 -6.24 17.45
C LYS A 38 -10.50 -7.40 18.23
N VAL A 39 -10.43 -8.60 17.68
CA VAL A 39 -11.04 -9.81 18.30
C VAL A 39 -10.48 -10.08 19.70
N ARG A 40 -9.16 -9.87 19.90
CA ARG A 40 -8.54 -10.04 21.22
C ARG A 40 -9.14 -9.09 22.26
N VAL A 41 -9.33 -7.84 21.91
CA VAL A 41 -9.88 -6.83 22.83
C VAL A 41 -11.36 -7.05 23.04
N GLU A 42 -12.14 -7.36 22.02
CA GLU A 42 -13.56 -7.73 22.16
C GLU A 42 -13.75 -8.87 23.16
N ARG A 43 -12.93 -9.92 23.10
CA ARG A 43 -12.95 -11.03 24.07
C ARG A 43 -12.56 -10.62 25.50
N GLN A 44 -11.77 -9.56 25.64
CA GLN A 44 -11.37 -9.03 26.95
C GLN A 44 -12.39 -8.05 27.55
N MET A 45 -13.31 -7.51 26.78
CA MET A 45 -14.29 -6.51 27.21
C MET A 45 -15.01 -6.87 28.53
N PRO A 46 -15.50 -8.11 28.75
CA PRO A 46 -16.14 -8.47 30.01
C PRO A 46 -15.24 -8.33 31.24
N ARG A 47 -13.92 -8.50 31.08
CA ARG A 47 -12.93 -8.26 32.14
C ARG A 47 -12.64 -6.79 32.34
N LEU A 48 -12.47 -6.06 31.23
CA LEU A 48 -12.15 -4.63 31.22
C LEU A 48 -13.29 -3.78 31.83
N GLN A 49 -14.53 -4.25 31.73
CA GLN A 49 -15.70 -3.58 32.31
C GLN A 49 -15.85 -3.76 33.82
N ARG A 50 -15.08 -4.66 34.46
CA ARG A 50 -15.17 -4.89 35.92
C ARG A 50 -14.81 -3.61 36.71
N PRO A 51 -15.40 -3.38 37.91
CA PRO A 51 -15.10 -2.21 38.74
C PRO A 51 -13.61 -2.05 39.07
N THR A 52 -12.88 -3.18 39.21
CA THR A 52 -11.46 -3.21 39.55
C THR A 52 -10.53 -2.93 38.39
N SER A 53 -11.04 -2.85 37.14
CA SER A 53 -10.23 -2.57 35.96
C SER A 53 -9.97 -1.07 35.83
N ARG A 54 -8.78 -0.74 35.27
CA ARG A 54 -8.40 0.65 35.00
C ARG A 54 -9.40 1.30 34.03
N LYS A 55 -9.88 2.47 34.40
CA LYS A 55 -10.82 3.28 33.62
C LYS A 55 -10.33 4.71 33.56
N ILE A 56 -10.80 5.47 32.57
CA ILE A 56 -10.67 6.92 32.53
C ILE A 56 -11.83 7.58 33.32
N GLU A 57 -11.79 8.92 33.46
CA GLU A 57 -12.74 9.69 34.26
C GLU A 57 -14.21 9.45 33.90
N ASP A 58 -14.51 9.16 32.61
CA ASP A 58 -15.85 8.83 32.11
C ASP A 58 -16.29 7.38 32.38
N GLY A 59 -15.49 6.62 33.12
CA GLY A 59 -15.77 5.22 33.46
C GLY A 59 -15.51 4.20 32.35
N GLN A 60 -15.00 4.64 31.19
CA GLN A 60 -14.71 3.76 30.08
C GLN A 60 -13.41 2.94 30.30
N PRO A 61 -13.40 1.64 29.93
CA PRO A 61 -12.19 0.83 30.04
C PRO A 61 -11.12 1.27 29.05
N VAL A 62 -9.85 1.18 29.49
CA VAL A 62 -8.69 1.54 28.68
C VAL A 62 -7.76 0.35 28.45
N ILE A 63 -7.07 0.39 27.32
CA ILE A 63 -5.97 -0.48 26.98
C ILE A 63 -4.68 0.36 27.03
N THR A 64 -3.64 -0.20 27.62
CA THR A 64 -2.33 0.44 27.67
C THR A 64 -1.35 -0.41 26.88
N TYR A 65 -0.67 0.21 25.95
CA TYR A 65 0.54 -0.32 25.30
C TYR A 65 1.75 0.37 25.89
N VAL A 66 2.73 -0.43 26.24
CA VAL A 66 4.02 0.06 26.72
C VAL A 66 5.10 -0.61 25.89
N SER A 67 5.99 0.18 25.31
CA SER A 67 7.18 -0.27 24.63
C SER A 67 8.38 0.41 25.26
N VAL A 68 9.40 -0.38 25.64
CA VAL A 68 10.69 0.12 26.07
C VAL A 68 11.57 0.19 24.84
N GLU A 69 11.96 1.41 24.43
CA GLU A 69 12.81 1.60 23.25
C GLU A 69 14.25 1.15 23.48
N ASP A 70 14.78 1.45 24.66
CA ASP A 70 16.16 1.13 25.03
C ASP A 70 16.15 0.37 26.37
N PRO A 71 16.52 -0.93 26.40
CA PRO A 71 16.60 -1.69 27.63
C PRO A 71 17.61 -1.12 28.65
N GLY A 72 18.62 -0.34 28.20
CA GLY A 72 19.57 0.36 29.05
C GLY A 72 19.03 1.68 29.65
N ARG A 73 17.89 2.14 29.16
CA ARG A 73 17.20 3.37 29.58
C ARG A 73 15.71 3.12 29.77
N PRO A 74 15.32 2.39 30.80
CA PRO A 74 13.90 2.01 31.02
C PRO A 74 12.99 3.19 31.37
N ASP A 75 13.52 4.38 31.57
CA ASP A 75 12.80 5.66 31.69
C ASP A 75 12.25 6.18 30.37
N VAL A 76 12.79 5.70 29.23
CA VAL A 76 12.30 6.05 27.89
C VAL A 76 11.25 5.04 27.45
N LEU A 77 10.00 5.37 27.74
CA LEU A 77 8.84 4.53 27.40
C LEU A 77 7.98 5.19 26.35
N HIS A 78 7.72 4.48 25.24
CA HIS A 78 6.58 4.78 24.41
C HIS A 78 5.36 4.07 25.00
N HIS A 79 4.39 4.84 25.45
CA HIS A 79 3.12 4.26 25.89
C HIS A 79 1.95 4.94 25.18
N ARG A 80 0.97 4.14 24.83
CA ARG A 80 -0.32 4.59 24.32
C ARG A 80 -1.40 4.09 25.26
N ILE A 81 -2.19 5.03 25.77
CA ILE A 81 -3.42 4.72 26.48
C ILE A 81 -4.56 5.06 25.53
N ILE A 82 -5.43 4.12 25.28
CA ILE A 82 -6.56 4.27 24.36
C ILE A 82 -7.80 3.61 24.96
N ARG A 83 -8.96 4.19 24.74
CA ARG A 83 -10.23 3.57 25.10
C ARG A 83 -10.38 2.25 24.38
N ALA A 84 -10.97 1.25 25.04
CA ALA A 84 -11.11 -0.09 24.46
C ALA A 84 -12.05 -0.09 23.24
N ASP A 85 -13.11 0.72 23.26
CA ASP A 85 -14.02 0.91 22.12
C ASP A 85 -13.33 1.60 20.94
N GLU A 86 -12.56 2.64 21.19
CA GLU A 86 -11.75 3.33 20.18
C GLU A 86 -10.71 2.37 19.57
N PHE A 87 -10.05 1.55 20.40
CA PHE A 87 -9.11 0.55 19.91
C PHE A 87 -9.76 -0.46 18.97
N ILE A 88 -10.97 -0.93 19.30
CA ILE A 88 -11.76 -1.82 18.44
C ILE A 88 -12.06 -1.13 17.10
N ASN A 89 -12.49 0.13 17.14
CA ASN A 89 -12.88 0.89 15.95
C ASN A 89 -11.70 1.17 15.03
N VAL A 90 -10.52 1.56 15.54
CA VAL A 90 -9.36 1.82 14.68
C VAL A 90 -8.78 0.55 14.06
N ASN A 91 -9.03 -0.63 14.66
CA ASN A 91 -8.63 -1.94 14.14
C ASN A 91 -9.77 -2.67 13.38
N ALA A 92 -10.93 -2.02 13.19
CA ALA A 92 -12.03 -2.59 12.41
C ALA A 92 -11.73 -2.52 10.91
N GLU A 93 -12.50 -3.26 10.11
CA GLU A 93 -12.52 -3.13 8.65
C GLU A 93 -12.82 -1.68 8.26
N ALA A 94 -12.09 -1.16 7.28
CA ALA A 94 -12.09 0.25 6.88
C ALA A 94 -11.76 1.24 8.01
N GLY A 95 -11.25 0.77 9.15
CA GLY A 95 -10.82 1.58 10.27
C GLY A 95 -9.55 2.38 9.96
N TYR A 96 -9.19 3.26 10.91
CA TYR A 96 -8.06 4.16 10.73
C TYR A 96 -6.74 3.45 10.37
N ASN A 97 -6.43 2.33 11.06
CA ASN A 97 -5.19 1.61 10.84
C ASN A 97 -5.10 1.01 9.43
N GLU A 98 -6.21 0.47 8.91
CA GLU A 98 -6.29 -0.03 7.55
C GLU A 98 -6.10 1.10 6.53
N GLN A 99 -6.77 2.23 6.71
CA GLN A 99 -6.62 3.37 5.81
C GLN A 99 -5.18 3.91 5.81
N GLN A 100 -4.52 3.95 6.97
CA GLN A 100 -3.12 4.39 7.05
C GLN A 100 -2.17 3.45 6.33
N ILE A 101 -2.33 2.12 6.44
CA ILE A 101 -1.48 1.19 5.69
C ILE A 101 -1.74 1.28 4.18
N CYS A 102 -2.99 1.43 3.74
CA CYS A 102 -3.34 1.65 2.34
C CYS A 102 -2.63 2.90 1.78
N TRP A 103 -2.73 4.03 2.48
CA TRP A 103 -2.07 5.27 2.08
C TRP A 103 -0.56 5.14 2.03
N THR A 104 0.03 4.49 3.03
CA THR A 104 1.48 4.25 3.07
C THR A 104 1.94 3.42 1.86
N ILE A 105 1.21 2.37 1.51
CA ILE A 105 1.53 1.51 0.37
C ILE A 105 1.43 2.29 -0.95
N VAL A 106 0.37 3.09 -1.16
CA VAL A 106 0.23 3.93 -2.36
C VAL A 106 1.43 4.88 -2.51
N VAL A 107 1.78 5.56 -1.43
CA VAL A 107 2.93 6.49 -1.41
C VAL A 107 4.23 5.75 -1.72
N PHE A 108 4.43 4.59 -1.11
CA PHE A 108 5.69 3.85 -1.22
C PHE A 108 5.87 3.20 -2.60
N ILE A 109 4.80 2.64 -3.18
CA ILE A 109 4.84 2.11 -4.56
C ILE A 109 5.20 3.22 -5.54
N PHE A 110 4.57 4.40 -5.43
CA PHE A 110 4.89 5.51 -6.32
C PHE A 110 6.32 6.02 -6.11
N ALA A 111 6.78 6.17 -4.87
CA ALA A 111 8.13 6.63 -4.58
C ALA A 111 9.19 5.69 -5.19
N THR A 112 9.05 4.37 -4.99
CA THR A 112 9.98 3.37 -5.56
C THR A 112 9.98 3.42 -7.10
N TRP A 113 8.81 3.60 -7.73
CA TRP A 113 8.74 3.79 -9.16
C TRP A 113 9.47 5.06 -9.61
N ASP A 114 9.15 6.20 -8.99
CA ASP A 114 9.58 7.53 -9.43
C ASP A 114 11.07 7.79 -9.16
N GLU A 115 11.58 7.30 -8.03
CA GLU A 115 12.93 7.60 -7.55
C GLU A 115 13.96 6.52 -7.92
N GLU A 116 13.53 5.28 -8.14
CA GLU A 116 14.45 4.16 -8.40
C GLU A 116 14.19 3.52 -9.76
N THR A 117 13.00 2.95 -9.98
CA THR A 117 12.70 2.10 -11.13
C THR A 117 12.72 2.87 -12.43
N ARG A 118 11.95 3.95 -12.53
CA ARG A 118 11.86 4.78 -13.75
C ARG A 118 13.21 5.38 -14.17
N PRO A 119 14.01 5.98 -13.27
CA PRO A 119 15.34 6.48 -13.61
C PRO A 119 16.31 5.37 -14.08
N HIS A 120 16.18 4.16 -13.51
CA HIS A 120 17.01 3.02 -13.92
C HIS A 120 16.69 2.58 -15.36
N ILE A 121 15.40 2.42 -15.68
CA ILE A 121 14.93 2.11 -17.04
C ILE A 121 15.38 3.20 -18.01
N ALA A 122 15.22 4.48 -17.65
CA ALA A 122 15.62 5.62 -18.48
C ALA A 122 17.11 5.57 -18.82
N ARG A 123 17.96 5.25 -17.85
CA ARG A 123 19.42 5.10 -18.04
C ARG A 123 19.72 3.95 -19.01
N ILE A 124 19.06 2.81 -18.89
CA ILE A 124 19.24 1.65 -19.79
C ILE A 124 18.83 2.02 -21.23
N ARG A 125 17.67 2.70 -21.36
CA ARG A 125 17.16 3.16 -22.66
C ARG A 125 17.95 4.31 -23.26
N GLY A 126 18.71 5.07 -22.46
CA GLY A 126 19.43 6.28 -22.88
C GLY A 126 18.50 7.47 -23.14
N VAL A 127 17.46 7.61 -22.33
CA VAL A 127 16.43 8.66 -22.43
C VAL A 127 16.25 9.39 -21.10
N GLU A 128 15.57 10.53 -21.12
CA GLU A 128 15.20 11.23 -19.89
C GLU A 128 14.11 10.47 -19.11
N PRO A 129 14.17 10.40 -17.77
CA PRO A 129 13.18 9.69 -16.95
C PRO A 129 11.73 10.11 -17.24
N ASN A 130 11.50 11.41 -17.50
CA ASN A 130 10.17 11.95 -17.79
C ASN A 130 9.60 11.52 -19.15
N SER A 131 10.42 10.94 -20.04
CA SER A 131 9.93 10.37 -21.31
C SER A 131 9.26 9.02 -21.13
N ILE A 132 9.49 8.33 -19.98
CA ILE A 132 8.83 7.07 -19.64
C ILE A 132 7.52 7.42 -18.94
N THR A 133 6.43 7.35 -19.68
CA THR A 133 5.09 7.70 -19.21
C THR A 133 4.20 6.46 -19.18
N ILE A 134 3.55 6.25 -18.04
CA ILE A 134 2.61 5.15 -17.79
C ILE A 134 1.40 5.77 -17.10
N ASP A 135 0.21 5.55 -17.64
CA ASP A 135 -1.02 6.19 -17.15
C ASP A 135 -1.33 5.79 -15.71
N GLU A 136 -1.14 4.53 -15.33
CA GLU A 136 -1.32 4.05 -13.96
C GLU A 136 -0.37 4.72 -12.97
N MET A 137 0.86 4.99 -13.37
CA MET A 137 1.82 5.71 -12.52
C MET A 137 1.50 7.20 -12.43
N GLY A 138 0.89 7.77 -13.47
CA GLY A 138 0.31 9.12 -13.46
C GLY A 138 -0.84 9.24 -12.47
N ASP A 139 -1.71 8.24 -12.44
CA ASP A 139 -2.82 8.15 -11.49
C ASP A 139 -2.31 7.97 -10.05
N LEU A 140 -1.36 7.06 -9.82
CA LEU A 140 -0.70 6.90 -8.50
C LEU A 140 -0.04 8.19 -8.02
N ARG A 141 0.58 8.96 -8.91
CA ARG A 141 1.14 10.28 -8.58
C ARG A 141 0.06 11.22 -8.05
N THR A 142 -1.12 11.20 -8.67
CA THR A 142 -2.26 12.03 -8.26
C THR A 142 -2.78 11.60 -6.89
N LEU A 143 -2.96 10.28 -6.66
CA LEU A 143 -3.39 9.75 -5.37
C LEU A 143 -2.36 10.05 -4.27
N ARG A 144 -1.07 9.80 -4.52
CA ARG A 144 0.02 10.13 -3.59
C ARG A 144 0.04 11.61 -3.23
N LYS A 145 -0.13 12.50 -4.22
CA LYS A 145 -0.17 13.93 -3.98
C LYS A 145 -1.33 14.31 -3.07
N ALA A 146 -2.52 13.74 -3.30
CA ALA A 146 -3.69 13.96 -2.45
C ALA A 146 -3.42 13.50 -1.00
N ILE A 147 -2.82 12.32 -0.81
CA ILE A 147 -2.49 11.78 0.51
C ILE A 147 -1.54 12.72 1.26
N ILE A 148 -0.44 13.14 0.63
CA ILE A 148 0.63 13.88 1.32
C ILE A 148 0.27 15.36 1.56
N HIS A 149 -0.42 15.98 0.60
CA HIS A 149 -0.59 17.44 0.62
C HIS A 149 -2.01 17.92 0.90
N ASN A 150 -3.03 17.05 0.70
CA ASN A 150 -4.43 17.44 0.80
C ASN A 150 -5.23 16.57 1.80
N GLY A 151 -4.56 15.92 2.76
CA GLY A 151 -5.25 15.06 3.73
C GLY A 151 -6.03 13.90 3.08
N GLY A 152 -5.55 13.40 1.94
CA GLY A 152 -6.19 12.34 1.19
C GLY A 152 -7.32 12.80 0.26
N VAL A 153 -7.60 14.08 0.14
CA VAL A 153 -8.70 14.56 -0.73
C VAL A 153 -8.21 14.78 -2.16
N VAL A 154 -8.81 14.06 -3.11
CA VAL A 154 -8.62 14.28 -4.56
C VAL A 154 -9.62 15.33 -5.01
N THR A 155 -9.14 16.48 -5.49
CA THR A 155 -10.01 17.54 -6.01
C THR A 155 -10.73 17.11 -7.31
N ALA A 156 -11.85 17.74 -7.65
CA ALA A 156 -12.56 17.43 -8.89
C ALA A 156 -11.66 17.61 -10.14
N SER A 157 -10.78 18.63 -10.13
CA SER A 157 -9.85 18.87 -11.23
C SER A 157 -8.72 17.83 -11.32
N GLU A 158 -8.31 17.24 -10.19
CA GLU A 158 -7.33 16.14 -10.14
C GLU A 158 -7.99 14.82 -10.54
N HIS A 159 -9.20 14.56 -10.03
CA HIS A 159 -9.98 13.38 -10.42
C HIS A 159 -10.23 13.31 -11.93
N ALA A 160 -10.56 14.43 -12.57
CA ALA A 160 -10.75 14.51 -14.02
C ALA A 160 -9.48 14.17 -14.85
N LYS A 161 -8.30 14.10 -14.22
CA LYS A 161 -7.03 13.72 -14.87
C LYS A 161 -6.69 12.24 -14.70
N LEU A 162 -7.40 11.52 -13.83
CA LEU A 162 -7.24 10.07 -13.70
C LEU A 162 -7.67 9.38 -14.99
N LYS A 163 -6.93 8.39 -15.42
CA LYS A 163 -7.16 7.68 -16.69
C LYS A 163 -7.59 6.23 -16.50
N VAL A 164 -7.03 5.56 -15.52
CA VAL A 164 -7.20 4.12 -15.29
C VAL A 164 -7.84 3.84 -13.93
N MET A 165 -7.37 4.52 -12.87
CA MET A 165 -7.79 4.29 -11.48
C MET A 165 -8.90 5.25 -11.02
N THR A 166 -9.85 5.56 -11.92
CA THR A 166 -10.92 6.54 -11.65
C THR A 166 -11.90 6.10 -10.57
N ASP A 167 -12.07 4.80 -10.38
CA ASP A 167 -12.95 4.16 -9.39
C ASP A 167 -12.32 4.13 -7.98
N LEU A 168 -11.01 4.38 -7.86
CA LEU A 168 -10.31 4.39 -6.57
C LEU A 168 -10.49 5.69 -5.80
N ALA A 169 -11.01 6.74 -6.42
CA ALA A 169 -11.20 8.04 -5.79
C ALA A 169 -12.59 8.60 -6.11
N GLN A 170 -13.12 9.39 -5.19
CA GLN A 170 -14.30 10.22 -5.44
C GLN A 170 -13.88 11.70 -5.38
N PRO A 171 -14.35 12.55 -6.33
CA PRO A 171 -13.96 13.95 -6.33
C PRO A 171 -14.40 14.67 -5.06
N ASN A 172 -13.48 15.45 -4.50
CA ASN A 172 -13.67 16.24 -3.29
C ASN A 172 -14.03 15.44 -2.02
N LYS A 173 -13.71 14.14 -2.00
CA LYS A 173 -13.86 13.29 -0.81
C LYS A 173 -12.51 12.72 -0.40
N PRO A 174 -12.32 12.40 0.89
CA PRO A 174 -11.14 11.69 1.34
C PRO A 174 -11.05 10.32 0.66
N LEU A 175 -9.83 9.95 0.27
CA LEU A 175 -9.50 8.62 -0.20
C LEU A 175 -9.74 7.61 0.91
N THR A 176 -10.59 6.65 0.63
CA THR A 176 -10.81 5.48 1.47
C THR A 176 -10.64 4.25 0.58
N PHE A 177 -9.90 3.27 1.06
CA PHE A 177 -9.68 2.03 0.33
C PHE A 177 -10.32 0.87 1.09
N ASN A 178 -11.10 0.06 0.39
CA ASN A 178 -11.50 -1.26 0.84
C ASN A 178 -10.57 -2.31 0.22
N HIS A 179 -10.78 -3.58 0.60
CA HIS A 179 -9.96 -4.69 0.12
C HIS A 179 -9.96 -4.81 -1.41
N ASP A 180 -11.13 -4.69 -2.05
CA ASP A 180 -11.26 -4.83 -3.50
C ASP A 180 -10.55 -3.69 -4.25
N GLN A 181 -10.62 -2.47 -3.71
CA GLN A 181 -9.93 -1.31 -4.28
C GLN A 181 -8.41 -1.43 -4.16
N MET A 182 -7.90 -1.92 -3.03
CA MET A 182 -6.46 -2.19 -2.89
C MET A 182 -6.00 -3.32 -3.81
N HIS A 183 -6.81 -4.39 -3.95
CA HIS A 183 -6.53 -5.45 -4.92
C HIS A 183 -6.48 -4.89 -6.34
N SER A 184 -7.49 -4.09 -6.74
CA SER A 184 -7.55 -3.43 -8.04
C SER A 184 -6.31 -2.57 -8.30
N LEU A 185 -5.88 -1.77 -7.31
CA LEU A 185 -4.67 -0.95 -7.40
C LEU A 185 -3.42 -1.81 -7.69
N PHE A 186 -3.20 -2.88 -6.93
CA PHE A 186 -2.08 -3.79 -7.15
C PHE A 186 -2.12 -4.42 -8.55
N VAL A 187 -3.30 -4.82 -9.01
CA VAL A 187 -3.49 -5.40 -10.36
C VAL A 187 -3.16 -4.37 -11.44
N HIS A 188 -3.66 -3.13 -11.33
CA HIS A 188 -3.35 -2.06 -12.27
C HIS A 188 -1.85 -1.80 -12.38
N VAL A 189 -1.16 -1.69 -11.24
CA VAL A 189 0.30 -1.49 -11.22
C VAL A 189 1.02 -2.64 -11.90
N LYS A 190 0.71 -3.89 -11.56
CA LYS A 190 1.36 -5.07 -12.14
C LYS A 190 1.08 -5.19 -13.64
N ARG A 191 -0.14 -4.93 -14.09
CA ARG A 191 -0.49 -4.91 -15.52
C ARG A 191 0.28 -3.85 -16.30
N ALA A 192 0.47 -2.66 -15.71
CA ALA A 192 1.28 -1.62 -16.32
C ALA A 192 2.72 -2.09 -16.56
N ILE A 193 3.33 -2.73 -15.57
CA ILE A 193 4.68 -3.28 -15.69
C ILE A 193 4.71 -4.49 -16.65
N GLY A 194 3.69 -5.35 -16.60
CA GLY A 194 3.52 -6.46 -17.54
C GLY A 194 3.52 -5.98 -19.01
N ARG A 195 2.86 -4.86 -19.31
CA ARG A 195 2.90 -4.26 -20.66
C ARG A 195 4.31 -3.82 -21.07
N LEU A 196 5.08 -3.21 -20.17
CA LEU A 196 6.48 -2.87 -20.45
C LEU A 196 7.34 -4.12 -20.74
N ILE A 197 7.12 -5.20 -20.02
CA ILE A 197 7.78 -6.49 -20.29
C ILE A 197 7.42 -7.00 -21.67
N LEU A 198 6.12 -6.91 -22.05
CA LEU A 198 5.64 -7.36 -23.36
C LEU A 198 6.10 -6.48 -24.52
N GLU A 199 6.50 -5.22 -24.31
CA GLU A 199 7.18 -4.43 -25.34
C GLU A 199 8.43 -5.14 -25.87
N HIS A 200 9.13 -5.90 -25.01
CA HIS A 200 10.34 -6.63 -25.36
C HIS A 200 10.09 -8.09 -25.75
N THR A 201 9.08 -8.74 -25.17
CA THR A 201 8.90 -10.20 -25.26
C THR A 201 7.62 -10.62 -25.99
N GLY A 202 6.65 -9.73 -26.17
CA GLY A 202 5.33 -10.05 -26.72
C GLY A 202 5.33 -10.54 -28.17
N HIS A 203 6.43 -10.34 -28.92
CA HIS A 203 6.63 -10.85 -30.26
C HIS A 203 7.18 -12.29 -30.29
N LEU A 204 7.59 -12.84 -29.15
CA LEU A 204 8.14 -14.21 -29.07
C LEU A 204 6.99 -15.23 -29.11
N PRO A 205 7.15 -16.35 -29.84
CA PRO A 205 6.16 -17.43 -29.82
C PRO A 205 5.93 -17.95 -28.40
N GLY A 206 4.66 -18.00 -27.99
CA GLY A 206 4.28 -18.45 -26.64
C GLY A 206 4.49 -17.41 -25.52
N ALA A 207 4.77 -16.15 -25.86
CA ALA A 207 4.81 -15.08 -24.86
C ALA A 207 3.49 -15.01 -24.08
N PRO A 208 3.53 -14.94 -22.73
CA PRO A 208 2.33 -14.78 -21.91
C PRO A 208 1.69 -13.42 -22.17
N ASP A 209 0.38 -13.30 -22.00
CA ASP A 209 -0.29 -12.00 -21.97
C ASP A 209 -0.02 -11.26 -20.64
N ALA A 210 -0.43 -9.99 -20.56
CA ALA A 210 -0.19 -9.18 -19.37
C ALA A 210 -0.89 -9.74 -18.11
N ASP A 211 -2.04 -10.38 -18.26
CA ASP A 211 -2.78 -10.99 -17.15
C ASP A 211 -2.11 -12.26 -16.66
N SER A 212 -1.53 -13.05 -17.56
CA SER A 212 -0.73 -14.22 -17.22
C SER A 212 0.54 -13.84 -16.46
N ILE A 213 1.21 -12.74 -16.80
CA ILE A 213 2.38 -12.22 -16.07
C ILE A 213 2.00 -11.85 -14.63
N VAL A 214 0.86 -11.19 -14.43
CA VAL A 214 0.35 -10.84 -13.10
C VAL A 214 0.07 -12.10 -12.27
N GLY A 215 -0.53 -13.13 -12.86
CA GLY A 215 -0.84 -14.40 -12.19
C GLY A 215 0.41 -15.23 -11.81
N VAL A 216 1.41 -15.28 -12.68
CA VAL A 216 2.67 -16.01 -12.44
C VAL A 216 3.46 -15.38 -11.29
N ALA A 217 3.50 -14.07 -11.18
CA ALA A 217 4.16 -13.37 -10.07
C ALA A 217 3.56 -13.73 -8.70
N ILE A 218 2.28 -14.08 -8.62
CA ILE A 218 1.61 -14.51 -7.37
C ILE A 218 1.91 -15.98 -7.05
N SER A 219 2.10 -16.85 -8.06
CA SER A 219 2.25 -18.29 -7.86
C SER A 219 3.67 -18.73 -7.47
N ASN A 220 4.69 -17.93 -7.74
CA ASN A 220 6.10 -18.26 -7.46
C ASN A 220 6.53 -18.04 -6.00
N HIS A 221 5.63 -17.62 -5.12
CA HIS A 221 5.87 -17.46 -3.67
C HIS A 221 5.16 -18.52 -2.80
N ARG A 222 4.98 -19.74 -3.34
CA ARG A 222 4.54 -20.91 -2.54
C ARG A 222 5.72 -21.74 -2.09
#